data_e54a053236254bd52b3757baa2941c6b
#
_entry.id   e54a053236254bd52b3757baa2941c6b
#
_cell.length_a   1.000
_cell.length_b   1.000
_cell.length_c   1.000
_cell.angle_alpha   90.00
_cell.angle_beta   90.00
_cell.angle_gamma   90.00
#
_symmetry.space_group_name_H-M   'P 1'
#
loop_
_entity.id
_entity.type
_entity.pdbx_description
1 polymer ?
#
loop_
_entity_poly.entity_id
_entity_poly.type
_entity_poly.pdbx_seq_one_letter_code
_entity_poly.pdbx_strand_id
1 'polypeptide(L)'
;MRYKIDSGNSTRINITGRRTGERPGCVRIFHKGQLSEEAYYKFSGFETFLFIWEKEQEYEVEICELEVSLAYSYCPDCVLEQGVRFIEFKDKAYFYTKDNLKDALTQDYRNTFHFSPYKNWMNDPNGLCWFKGYYHLFYQYNPNGQEWGNMHWGHAVSKDLLHWVHQPVAAYPQIELNGCEGEYRGGAFSGSAVIEKDVIHLFYTRHFGKTDRSWQRQWQVTKQSKDGVHFTHEECAVWGTPEGVTWHFRDPKVVQIEDKWNMIIAGSCYDRPAVFRYESDDLKSWKYAGILYGETDPQYGIAECPDFFYLDGTWVLIVSYIYADGRKDGRDVVWYTGTYKDG
;
A
#
# COMPACT_ATOMS: atom_id res chain seq x y z
N MET A 1 -21.57 -20.55 6.17
CA MET A 1 -21.92 -21.04 4.81
C MET A 1 -20.76 -21.84 4.23
N ARG A 2 -21.06 -22.83 3.37
CA ARG A 2 -20.04 -23.59 2.62
C ARG A 2 -20.13 -23.29 1.12
N TYR A 3 -19.01 -23.03 0.50
CA TYR A 3 -18.87 -22.69 -0.90
C TYR A 3 -17.99 -23.69 -1.61
N LYS A 4 -18.46 -24.26 -2.73
CA LYS A 4 -17.62 -25.07 -3.60
C LYS A 4 -16.76 -24.15 -4.47
N ILE A 5 -15.47 -24.41 -4.49
CA ILE A 5 -14.47 -23.62 -5.21
C ILE A 5 -13.56 -24.56 -5.98
N ASP A 6 -13.52 -24.38 -7.28
CA ASP A 6 -12.46 -24.93 -8.10
C ASP A 6 -11.22 -24.04 -7.98
N SER A 7 -10.11 -24.58 -7.51
CA SER A 7 -8.85 -23.85 -7.39
C SER A 7 -8.31 -23.36 -8.74
N GLY A 8 -8.69 -24.02 -9.84
CA GLY A 8 -8.15 -23.76 -11.16
C GLY A 8 -6.63 -23.81 -11.13
N ASN A 9 -5.96 -22.84 -11.74
CA ASN A 9 -4.49 -22.77 -11.74
C ASN A 9 -3.90 -22.13 -10.47
N SER A 10 -4.71 -21.72 -9.49
CA SER A 10 -4.21 -21.05 -8.28
C SER A 10 -3.72 -22.04 -7.20
N THR A 11 -2.71 -21.62 -6.44
CA THR A 11 -2.17 -22.37 -5.29
C THR A 11 -2.20 -21.57 -4.00
N ARG A 12 -2.67 -20.34 -4.05
CA ARG A 12 -2.77 -19.42 -2.91
C ARG A 12 -4.17 -18.82 -2.90
N ILE A 13 -4.73 -18.66 -1.71
CA ILE A 13 -5.96 -17.88 -1.49
C ILE A 13 -5.78 -16.97 -0.28
N ASN A 14 -5.99 -15.68 -0.47
CA ASN A 14 -6.04 -14.69 0.59
C ASN A 14 -7.49 -14.36 0.91
N ILE A 15 -7.83 -14.33 2.20
CA ILE A 15 -9.15 -13.92 2.67
C ILE A 15 -8.95 -12.87 3.75
N THR A 16 -9.46 -11.67 3.51
CA THR A 16 -9.51 -10.57 4.47
C THR A 16 -10.92 -10.45 5.02
N GLY A 17 -11.05 -10.47 6.32
CA GLY A 17 -12.35 -10.40 6.97
C GLY A 17 -12.25 -9.99 8.43
N ARG A 18 -13.41 -9.79 9.06
CA ARG A 18 -13.54 -9.54 10.50
C ARG A 18 -14.67 -10.35 11.10
N ARG A 19 -14.59 -10.68 12.38
CA ARG A 19 -15.69 -11.33 13.09
C ARG A 19 -16.95 -10.44 13.11
N THR A 20 -18.11 -11.07 12.98
CA THR A 20 -19.40 -10.36 13.01
C THR A 20 -20.06 -10.37 14.39
N GLY A 21 -19.62 -11.22 15.30
CA GLY A 21 -20.16 -11.39 16.65
C GLY A 21 -19.07 -11.33 17.72
N GLU A 22 -19.42 -11.77 18.93
CA GLU A 22 -18.46 -11.82 20.06
C GLU A 22 -17.47 -12.98 19.95
N ARG A 23 -17.87 -14.06 19.27
CA ARG A 23 -17.01 -15.22 19.02
C ARG A 23 -16.09 -14.96 17.82
N PRO A 24 -14.91 -15.60 17.78
CA PRO A 24 -14.08 -15.56 16.60
C PRO A 24 -14.83 -16.05 15.36
N GLY A 25 -14.74 -15.29 14.27
CA GLY A 25 -15.13 -15.78 12.96
C GLY A 25 -14.13 -16.82 12.47
N CYS A 26 -14.51 -17.69 11.54
CA CYS A 26 -13.57 -18.66 10.99
C CYS A 26 -13.76 -18.90 9.50
N VAL A 27 -12.65 -19.27 8.87
CA VAL A 27 -12.58 -19.89 7.56
C VAL A 27 -12.01 -21.29 7.74
N ARG A 28 -12.69 -22.29 7.16
CA ARG A 28 -12.21 -23.68 7.09
C ARG A 28 -12.22 -24.14 5.64
N ILE A 29 -11.13 -24.74 5.23
CA ILE A 29 -10.97 -25.29 3.87
C ILE A 29 -10.97 -26.83 3.96
N PHE A 30 -11.87 -27.45 3.22
CA PHE A 30 -11.99 -28.89 3.14
C PHE A 30 -11.61 -29.37 1.73
N HIS A 31 -10.85 -30.45 1.68
CA HIS A 31 -10.53 -31.17 0.45
C HIS A 31 -11.00 -32.61 0.59
N LYS A 32 -11.81 -33.09 -0.37
CA LYS A 32 -12.40 -34.43 -0.36
C LYS A 32 -13.09 -34.78 0.97
N GLY A 33 -13.78 -33.79 1.57
CA GLY A 33 -14.51 -33.96 2.83
C GLY A 33 -13.65 -33.92 4.10
N GLN A 34 -12.33 -33.77 3.99
CA GLN A 34 -11.40 -33.64 5.12
C GLN A 34 -10.97 -32.19 5.31
N LEU A 35 -10.87 -31.72 6.56
CA LEU A 35 -10.35 -30.42 6.89
C LEU A 35 -8.86 -30.34 6.48
N SER A 36 -8.54 -29.41 5.60
CA SER A 36 -7.18 -29.15 5.10
C SER A 36 -6.51 -28.02 5.84
N GLU A 37 -7.20 -26.88 5.97
CA GLU A 37 -6.70 -25.70 6.66
C GLU A 37 -7.81 -24.97 7.40
N GLU A 38 -7.47 -24.23 8.46
CA GLU A 38 -8.40 -23.33 9.16
C GLU A 38 -7.70 -22.08 9.71
N ALA A 39 -8.45 -20.98 9.79
CA ALA A 39 -8.03 -19.76 10.44
C ALA A 39 -9.19 -19.14 11.24
N TYR A 40 -8.82 -18.46 12.34
CA TYR A 40 -9.76 -17.81 13.24
C TYR A 40 -9.50 -16.29 13.26
N TYR A 41 -10.52 -15.54 12.90
CA TYR A 41 -10.55 -14.06 12.94
C TYR A 41 -11.01 -13.61 14.32
N LYS A 42 -10.07 -13.16 15.12
CA LYS A 42 -10.26 -12.94 16.57
C LYS A 42 -10.70 -11.52 16.91
N PHE A 43 -10.40 -10.57 16.03
CA PHE A 43 -10.62 -9.15 16.28
C PHE A 43 -11.86 -8.62 15.56
N SER A 44 -12.39 -7.49 16.01
CA SER A 44 -13.42 -6.73 15.31
C SER A 44 -12.86 -5.93 14.12
N GLY A 45 -11.55 -5.73 14.06
CA GLY A 45 -10.83 -5.25 12.89
C GLY A 45 -10.56 -6.33 11.85
N PHE A 46 -10.20 -5.89 10.65
CA PHE A 46 -9.96 -6.81 9.54
C PHE A 46 -8.60 -7.47 9.64
N GLU A 47 -8.60 -8.79 9.58
CA GLU A 47 -7.42 -9.65 9.53
C GLU A 47 -7.33 -10.32 8.16
N THR A 48 -6.13 -10.61 7.69
CA THR A 48 -5.91 -11.32 6.42
C THR A 48 -5.16 -12.62 6.69
N PHE A 49 -5.71 -13.72 6.16
CA PHE A 49 -5.06 -15.03 6.20
C PHE A 49 -4.79 -15.54 4.78
N LEU A 50 -3.61 -16.13 4.62
CA LEU A 50 -3.19 -16.83 3.42
C LEU A 50 -3.34 -18.32 3.65
N PHE A 51 -4.08 -19.00 2.76
CA PHE A 51 -4.21 -20.44 2.73
C PHE A 51 -3.53 -21.01 1.48
N ILE A 52 -3.11 -22.25 1.55
CA ILE A 52 -2.43 -22.97 0.46
C ILE A 52 -3.30 -24.13 0.01
N TRP A 53 -3.43 -24.33 -1.29
CA TRP A 53 -4.14 -25.44 -1.88
C TRP A 53 -3.45 -25.96 -3.16
N GLU A 54 -3.88 -27.09 -3.66
CA GLU A 54 -3.37 -27.67 -4.91
C GLU A 54 -4.15 -27.14 -6.12
N LYS A 55 -3.50 -27.08 -7.28
CA LYS A 55 -4.12 -26.68 -8.56
C LYS A 55 -5.14 -27.72 -9.01
N GLU A 56 -6.15 -27.26 -9.77
CA GLU A 56 -7.13 -28.12 -10.46
C GLU A 56 -7.85 -29.11 -9.54
N GLN A 57 -8.17 -28.67 -8.33
CA GLN A 57 -8.91 -29.43 -7.34
C GLN A 57 -10.16 -28.69 -6.88
N GLU A 58 -11.18 -29.46 -6.50
CA GLU A 58 -12.37 -28.91 -5.83
C GLU A 58 -12.17 -28.85 -4.32
N TYR A 59 -12.47 -27.69 -3.75
CA TYR A 59 -12.46 -27.43 -2.32
C TYR A 59 -13.83 -26.96 -1.85
N GLU A 60 -14.12 -27.18 -0.58
CA GLU A 60 -15.23 -26.52 0.12
C GLU A 60 -14.63 -25.50 1.10
N VAL A 61 -15.01 -24.23 0.95
CA VAL A 61 -14.64 -23.15 1.87
C VAL A 61 -15.83 -22.83 2.76
N GLU A 62 -15.70 -23.09 4.04
CA GLU A 62 -16.70 -22.75 5.05
C GLU A 62 -16.36 -21.43 5.69
N ILE A 63 -17.31 -20.51 5.69
CA ILE A 63 -17.21 -19.18 6.32
C ILE A 63 -18.26 -19.10 7.42
N CYS A 64 -17.82 -18.85 8.66
CA CYS A 64 -18.66 -18.76 9.85
C CYS A 64 -18.39 -17.46 10.61
N GLU A 65 -19.47 -16.75 10.97
CA GLU A 65 -19.44 -15.51 11.76
C GLU A 65 -18.38 -14.51 11.29
N LEU A 66 -18.22 -14.36 9.96
CA LEU A 66 -17.20 -13.55 9.32
C LEU A 66 -17.82 -12.67 8.24
N GLU A 67 -17.51 -11.39 8.29
CA GLU A 67 -17.66 -10.44 7.17
C GLU A 67 -16.38 -10.46 6.35
N VAL A 68 -16.46 -10.88 5.09
CA VAL A 68 -15.33 -10.88 4.16
C VAL A 68 -15.32 -9.58 3.35
N SER A 69 -14.25 -8.82 3.47
CA SER A 69 -14.06 -7.57 2.70
C SER A 69 -13.37 -7.79 1.37
N LEU A 70 -12.33 -8.63 1.35
CA LEU A 70 -11.55 -8.94 0.16
C LEU A 70 -11.14 -10.41 0.17
N ALA A 71 -11.38 -11.11 -0.94
CA ALA A 71 -10.84 -12.44 -1.14
C ALA A 71 -10.33 -12.58 -2.58
N TYR A 72 -9.19 -13.24 -2.74
CA TYR A 72 -8.64 -13.54 -4.06
C TYR A 72 -7.70 -14.74 -4.01
N SER A 73 -7.63 -15.45 -5.13
CA SER A 73 -6.68 -16.56 -5.32
C SER A 73 -5.71 -16.26 -6.47
N TYR A 74 -4.55 -16.89 -6.46
CA TYR A 74 -3.53 -16.68 -7.49
C TYR A 74 -2.53 -17.84 -7.57
N CYS A 75 -1.82 -17.90 -8.69
CA CYS A 75 -0.66 -18.76 -8.90
C CYS A 75 0.61 -17.91 -8.82
N PRO A 76 1.51 -18.13 -7.87
CA PRO A 76 2.73 -17.34 -7.73
C PRO A 76 3.57 -17.22 -9.01
N ASP A 77 3.70 -18.35 -9.74
CA ASP A 77 4.59 -18.44 -10.91
C ASP A 77 4.08 -17.67 -12.15
N CYS A 78 2.79 -17.33 -12.19
CA CYS A 78 2.17 -16.69 -13.36
C CYS A 78 1.33 -15.46 -13.02
N VAL A 79 1.35 -15.00 -11.76
CA VAL A 79 0.50 -13.91 -11.31
C VAL A 79 0.80 -12.57 -11.99
N LEU A 80 2.04 -12.28 -12.38
CA LEU A 80 2.36 -11.06 -13.13
C LEU A 80 1.56 -10.96 -14.43
N GLU A 81 1.34 -12.07 -15.12
CA GLU A 81 0.60 -12.10 -16.38
C GLU A 81 -0.90 -12.31 -16.18
N GLN A 82 -1.28 -13.25 -15.32
CA GLN A 82 -2.66 -13.63 -15.13
C GLN A 82 -3.40 -12.78 -14.10
N GLY A 83 -2.68 -12.21 -13.15
CA GLY A 83 -3.24 -11.46 -12.04
C GLY A 83 -3.89 -12.35 -11.00
N VAL A 84 -4.56 -11.70 -10.06
CA VAL A 84 -5.39 -12.36 -9.05
C VAL A 84 -6.77 -12.68 -9.62
N ARG A 85 -7.37 -13.74 -9.12
CA ARG A 85 -8.77 -14.08 -9.32
C ARG A 85 -9.54 -13.69 -8.07
N PHE A 86 -10.30 -12.60 -8.12
CA PHE A 86 -11.15 -12.15 -7.02
C PHE A 86 -12.29 -13.10 -6.78
N ILE A 87 -12.69 -13.25 -5.52
CA ILE A 87 -13.75 -14.15 -5.07
C ILE A 87 -14.76 -13.35 -4.26
N GLU A 88 -16.03 -13.40 -4.67
CA GLU A 88 -17.15 -12.85 -3.91
C GLU A 88 -18.00 -14.02 -3.36
N PHE A 89 -18.16 -14.02 -2.05
CA PHE A 89 -18.99 -14.99 -1.34
C PHE A 89 -20.40 -14.43 -1.12
N LYS A 90 -21.38 -14.92 -1.90
CA LYS A 90 -22.79 -14.52 -1.84
C LYS A 90 -23.66 -15.78 -1.62
N ASP A 91 -24.64 -16.02 -2.47
CA ASP A 91 -25.39 -17.28 -2.56
C ASP A 91 -24.50 -18.46 -3.01
N LYS A 92 -23.51 -18.15 -3.80
CA LYS A 92 -22.40 -19.03 -4.22
C LYS A 92 -21.10 -18.22 -4.33
N ALA A 93 -19.98 -18.87 -4.62
CA ALA A 93 -18.74 -18.19 -4.95
C ALA A 93 -18.77 -17.67 -6.39
N TYR A 94 -18.50 -16.37 -6.57
CA TYR A 94 -18.34 -15.71 -7.87
C TYR A 94 -16.87 -15.37 -8.07
N PHE A 95 -16.39 -15.50 -9.31
CA PHE A 95 -14.97 -15.31 -9.66
C PHE A 95 -14.81 -14.25 -10.72
N TYR A 96 -13.85 -13.33 -10.47
CA TYR A 96 -13.51 -12.27 -11.40
C TYR A 96 -12.00 -12.27 -11.66
N THR A 97 -11.64 -12.42 -12.92
CA THR A 97 -10.27 -12.39 -13.44
C THR A 97 -10.08 -11.13 -14.30
N LYS A 98 -8.87 -10.86 -14.76
CA LYS A 98 -8.61 -9.76 -15.71
C LYS A 98 -9.53 -9.78 -16.94
N ASP A 99 -10.02 -10.96 -17.35
CA ASP A 99 -10.79 -11.13 -18.59
C ASP A 99 -12.28 -10.76 -18.41
N ASN A 100 -12.84 -10.96 -17.20
CA ASN A 100 -14.24 -10.69 -16.89
C ASN A 100 -14.46 -9.70 -15.74
N LEU A 101 -13.39 -9.07 -15.25
CA LEU A 101 -13.46 -8.13 -14.13
C LEU A 101 -14.42 -6.97 -14.41
N LYS A 102 -14.50 -6.51 -15.66
CA LYS A 102 -15.46 -5.49 -16.11
C LYS A 102 -16.91 -5.85 -15.77
N ASP A 103 -17.26 -7.14 -15.72
CA ASP A 103 -18.62 -7.58 -15.41
C ASP A 103 -18.97 -7.36 -13.91
N ALA A 104 -17.97 -7.35 -13.03
CA ALA A 104 -18.12 -6.97 -11.63
C ALA A 104 -18.17 -5.45 -11.43
N LEU A 105 -17.75 -4.69 -12.41
CA LEU A 105 -17.46 -3.26 -12.35
C LEU A 105 -18.52 -2.42 -13.09
N THR A 106 -19.76 -2.91 -13.16
CA THR A 106 -20.89 -2.27 -13.87
C THR A 106 -21.50 -1.08 -13.13
N GLN A 107 -20.80 -0.52 -12.15
CA GLN A 107 -21.32 0.61 -11.36
C GLN A 107 -21.26 1.92 -12.15
N ASP A 108 -22.32 2.72 -12.05
CA ASP A 108 -22.32 4.11 -12.47
C ASP A 108 -21.15 4.87 -11.82
N TYR A 109 -20.57 5.83 -12.53
CA TYR A 109 -19.43 6.64 -12.06
C TYR A 109 -18.06 5.94 -11.99
N ARG A 110 -17.91 4.70 -12.46
CA ARG A 110 -16.60 4.08 -12.56
C ARG A 110 -15.80 4.69 -13.72
N ASN A 111 -14.50 4.91 -13.48
CA ASN A 111 -13.61 5.41 -14.53
C ASN A 111 -13.56 4.46 -15.73
N THR A 112 -13.61 5.01 -16.93
CA THR A 112 -13.59 4.23 -18.17
C THR A 112 -12.19 3.95 -18.69
N PHE A 113 -11.20 4.80 -18.38
CA PHE A 113 -9.81 4.67 -18.85
C PHE A 113 -8.74 4.89 -17.76
N HIS A 114 -9.06 5.60 -16.68
CA HIS A 114 -8.15 5.66 -15.54
C HIS A 114 -8.17 4.36 -14.73
N PHE A 115 -7.01 3.99 -14.16
CA PHE A 115 -6.92 2.87 -13.23
C PHE A 115 -7.91 3.06 -12.06
N SER A 116 -8.53 1.97 -11.65
CA SER A 116 -9.36 1.90 -10.45
C SER A 116 -9.10 0.59 -9.73
N PRO A 117 -9.13 0.57 -8.38
CA PRO A 117 -9.02 -0.67 -7.64
C PRO A 117 -10.22 -1.58 -7.90
N TYR A 118 -10.12 -2.84 -7.53
CA TYR A 118 -11.24 -3.78 -7.65
C TYR A 118 -12.49 -3.25 -6.94
N LYS A 119 -12.34 -2.78 -5.71
CA LYS A 119 -13.42 -2.16 -4.92
C LYS A 119 -12.85 -1.26 -3.83
N ASN A 120 -13.70 -0.42 -3.24
CA ASN A 120 -13.44 0.41 -2.08
C ASN A 120 -12.46 1.57 -2.33
N TRP A 121 -11.86 2.11 -1.25
CA TRP A 121 -11.10 3.35 -1.28
C TRP A 121 -9.73 3.21 -1.91
N MET A 122 -9.38 4.19 -2.72
CA MET A 122 -8.04 4.40 -3.27
C MET A 122 -7.70 5.89 -3.25
N ASN A 123 -6.45 6.24 -2.95
CA ASN A 123 -5.91 7.59 -3.14
C ASN A 123 -4.55 7.53 -3.87
N ASP A 124 -3.45 7.92 -3.23
CA ASP A 124 -2.16 8.18 -3.88
C ASP A 124 -1.62 6.99 -4.68
N PRO A 125 -1.17 7.20 -5.93
CA PRO A 125 -0.30 6.25 -6.61
C PRO A 125 1.07 6.24 -5.93
N ASN A 126 1.63 5.05 -5.73
CA ASN A 126 2.88 4.84 -5.03
C ASN A 126 3.83 3.96 -5.85
N GLY A 127 5.12 4.09 -5.63
CA GLY A 127 6.12 3.14 -6.06
C GLY A 127 6.12 2.84 -7.56
N LEU A 128 5.77 3.83 -8.41
CA LEU A 128 5.77 3.67 -9.85
C LEU A 128 7.15 3.30 -10.36
N CYS A 129 7.29 2.14 -11.00
CA CYS A 129 8.57 1.67 -11.52
C CYS A 129 8.38 0.69 -12.69
N TRP A 130 9.46 0.50 -13.46
CA TRP A 130 9.53 -0.51 -14.50
C TRP A 130 10.41 -1.67 -14.01
N PHE A 131 9.86 -2.89 -13.94
CA PHE A 131 10.56 -4.07 -13.48
C PHE A 131 10.09 -5.33 -14.20
N LYS A 132 11.01 -6.19 -14.62
CA LYS A 132 10.74 -7.48 -15.29
C LYS A 132 9.73 -7.41 -16.44
N GLY A 133 9.78 -6.33 -17.22
CA GLY A 133 8.93 -6.17 -18.41
C GLY A 133 7.53 -5.64 -18.11
N TYR A 134 7.29 -5.10 -16.92
CA TYR A 134 6.03 -4.50 -16.51
C TYR A 134 6.24 -3.13 -15.86
N TYR A 135 5.31 -2.23 -16.09
CA TYR A 135 5.07 -1.07 -15.23
C TYR A 135 4.36 -1.53 -13.98
N HIS A 136 4.92 -1.25 -12.82
CA HIS A 136 4.31 -1.52 -11.52
C HIS A 136 3.67 -0.25 -10.99
N LEU A 137 2.43 -0.36 -10.54
CA LEU A 137 1.67 0.65 -9.83
C LEU A 137 1.29 0.09 -8.47
N PHE A 138 1.85 0.65 -7.42
CA PHE A 138 1.32 0.48 -6.08
C PHE A 138 0.41 1.66 -5.76
N TYR A 139 -0.48 1.52 -4.81
CA TYR A 139 -1.41 2.60 -4.46
C TYR A 139 -1.92 2.47 -3.04
N GLN A 140 -2.20 3.62 -2.43
CA GLN A 140 -2.92 3.67 -1.16
C GLN A 140 -4.27 3.02 -1.31
N TYR A 141 -4.56 2.01 -0.48
CA TYR A 141 -5.73 1.18 -0.62
C TYR A 141 -6.38 0.85 0.72
N ASN A 142 -7.68 1.07 0.85
CA ASN A 142 -8.46 0.49 1.92
C ASN A 142 -9.46 -0.52 1.34
N PRO A 143 -9.15 -1.83 1.33
CA PRO A 143 -10.05 -2.85 0.81
C PRO A 143 -11.29 -3.07 1.70
N ASN A 144 -11.31 -2.48 2.89
CA ASN A 144 -12.27 -2.76 3.94
C ASN A 144 -13.41 -1.74 4.01
N GLY A 145 -13.36 -0.66 3.22
CA GLY A 145 -14.39 0.38 3.23
C GLY A 145 -14.21 1.43 2.14
N GLN A 146 -15.24 2.26 1.99
CA GLN A 146 -15.30 3.33 0.98
C GLN A 146 -14.71 4.65 1.48
N GLU A 147 -14.10 4.66 2.65
CA GLU A 147 -13.47 5.81 3.26
C GLU A 147 -11.99 5.54 3.53
N TRP A 148 -11.24 6.62 3.75
CA TRP A 148 -9.87 6.53 4.21
C TRP A 148 -9.82 5.81 5.58
N GLY A 149 -8.96 4.82 5.72
CA GLY A 149 -8.88 3.97 6.91
C GLY A 149 -7.49 3.40 7.15
N ASN A 150 -7.42 2.18 7.67
CA ASN A 150 -6.16 1.47 7.84
C ASN A 150 -5.60 1.06 6.48
N MET A 151 -4.60 1.83 6.02
CA MET A 151 -4.12 1.79 4.65
C MET A 151 -3.23 0.58 4.36
N HIS A 152 -3.50 -0.01 3.22
CA HIS A 152 -2.69 -1.03 2.55
C HIS A 152 -1.98 -0.40 1.35
N TRP A 153 -1.04 -1.12 0.77
CA TRP A 153 -0.60 -0.89 -0.60
C TRP A 153 -1.23 -1.95 -1.50
N GLY A 154 -2.20 -1.53 -2.30
CA GLY A 154 -2.67 -2.30 -3.44
C GLY A 154 -1.58 -2.34 -4.51
N HIS A 155 -1.68 -3.27 -5.45
CA HIS A 155 -0.69 -3.46 -6.50
C HIS A 155 -1.36 -3.86 -7.82
N ALA A 156 -0.89 -3.29 -8.91
CA ALA A 156 -1.24 -3.65 -10.27
C ALA A 156 -0.02 -3.54 -11.20
N VAL A 157 -0.05 -4.29 -12.29
CA VAL A 157 1.01 -4.24 -13.31
C VAL A 157 0.42 -4.02 -14.70
N SER A 158 1.20 -3.39 -15.58
CA SER A 158 0.81 -3.13 -16.97
C SER A 158 2.00 -3.25 -17.91
N LYS A 159 1.75 -3.62 -19.17
CA LYS A 159 2.75 -3.57 -20.24
C LYS A 159 2.71 -2.27 -21.05
N ASP A 160 1.62 -1.51 -20.93
CA ASP A 160 1.33 -0.37 -21.81
C ASP A 160 0.77 0.87 -21.08
N LEU A 161 0.67 0.84 -19.72
CA LEU A 161 0.09 1.87 -18.87
C LEU A 161 -1.42 2.10 -19.03
N LEU A 162 -2.09 1.31 -19.88
CA LEU A 162 -3.52 1.39 -20.14
C LEU A 162 -4.26 0.17 -19.60
N HIS A 163 -3.73 -1.02 -19.84
CA HIS A 163 -4.33 -2.28 -19.41
C HIS A 163 -3.62 -2.80 -18.16
N TRP A 164 -4.31 -2.73 -17.03
CA TRP A 164 -3.77 -3.07 -15.73
C TRP A 164 -4.28 -4.42 -15.25
N VAL A 165 -3.38 -5.21 -14.69
CA VAL A 165 -3.63 -6.52 -14.11
C VAL A 165 -3.40 -6.45 -12.62
N HIS A 166 -4.45 -6.68 -11.82
CA HIS A 166 -4.36 -6.62 -10.36
C HIS A 166 -3.50 -7.75 -9.81
N GLN A 167 -2.67 -7.40 -8.86
CA GLN A 167 -1.72 -8.26 -8.18
C GLN A 167 -2.11 -8.46 -6.71
N PRO A 168 -1.48 -9.40 -5.97
CA PRO A 168 -1.64 -9.49 -4.52
C PRO A 168 -1.29 -8.16 -3.84
N VAL A 169 -1.95 -7.90 -2.71
CA VAL A 169 -1.67 -6.73 -1.85
C VAL A 169 -0.21 -6.76 -1.41
N ALA A 170 0.53 -5.67 -1.63
CA ALA A 170 1.97 -5.60 -1.39
C ALA A 170 2.34 -5.27 0.07
N ALA A 171 1.54 -4.44 0.74
CA ALA A 171 1.72 -4.11 2.15
C ALA A 171 0.37 -4.02 2.88
N TYR A 172 0.37 -4.50 4.12
CA TYR A 172 -0.78 -4.54 5.01
C TYR A 172 -0.59 -3.56 6.17
N PRO A 173 -1.66 -3.11 6.83
CA PRO A 173 -1.56 -2.45 8.13
C PRO A 173 -0.78 -3.31 9.12
N GLN A 174 -0.17 -2.68 10.11
CA GLN A 174 0.49 -3.40 11.20
C GLN A 174 -0.53 -4.14 12.06
N ILE A 175 -0.13 -5.33 12.54
CA ILE A 175 -1.02 -6.26 13.26
C ILE A 175 -1.54 -5.66 14.60
N GLU A 176 -0.80 -4.73 15.18
CA GLU A 176 -1.18 -4.05 16.41
C GLU A 176 -2.49 -3.27 16.29
N LEU A 177 -2.88 -2.91 15.08
CA LEU A 177 -4.17 -2.26 14.81
C LEU A 177 -5.37 -3.20 14.96
N ASN A 178 -5.15 -4.51 14.87
CA ASN A 178 -6.24 -5.49 14.89
C ASN A 178 -6.91 -5.68 16.25
N GLY A 179 -6.36 -5.16 17.33
CA GLY A 179 -6.95 -5.22 18.66
C GLY A 179 -7.33 -3.86 19.24
N CYS A 180 -7.24 -2.81 18.45
CA CYS A 180 -7.39 -1.42 18.89
C CYS A 180 -8.39 -0.64 18.03
N GLU A 181 -9.41 -1.33 17.52
CA GLU A 181 -10.38 -0.74 16.60
C GLU A 181 -11.13 0.42 17.26
N GLY A 182 -11.21 1.53 16.54
CA GLY A 182 -11.84 2.75 17.00
C GLY A 182 -10.97 3.64 17.89
N GLU A 183 -9.95 3.10 18.56
CA GLU A 183 -9.02 3.89 19.37
C GLU A 183 -7.78 4.32 18.58
N TYR A 184 -7.24 3.42 17.76
CA TYR A 184 -6.07 3.66 16.93
C TYR A 184 -6.35 3.41 15.46
N ARG A 185 -5.59 4.10 14.61
CA ARG A 185 -5.59 3.96 13.17
C ARG A 185 -4.18 4.12 12.61
N GLY A 186 -3.97 3.65 11.39
CA GLY A 186 -2.67 3.77 10.77
C GLY A 186 -2.55 2.96 9.49
N GLY A 187 -1.42 2.29 9.32
CA GLY A 187 -1.17 1.42 8.18
C GLY A 187 0.04 1.84 7.36
N ALA A 188 0.08 1.39 6.12
CA ALA A 188 1.12 1.71 5.14
C ALA A 188 0.72 2.97 4.38
N PHE A 189 1.34 4.12 4.72
CA PHE A 189 1.16 5.39 4.05
C PHE A 189 1.99 5.45 2.77
N SER A 190 1.93 6.59 2.08
CA SER A 190 2.56 6.77 0.78
C SER A 190 4.08 6.65 0.80
N GLY A 191 4.65 6.50 -0.38
CA GLY A 191 6.07 6.33 -0.58
C GLY A 191 6.45 6.00 -2.02
N SER A 192 7.63 5.43 -2.22
CA SER A 192 8.23 5.21 -3.53
C SER A 192 8.84 3.82 -3.68
N ALA A 193 9.29 3.51 -4.88
CA ALA A 193 10.08 2.32 -5.18
C ALA A 193 11.36 2.70 -5.92
N VAL A 194 12.42 1.94 -5.67
CA VAL A 194 13.63 1.95 -6.49
C VAL A 194 14.05 0.53 -6.84
N ILE A 195 14.79 0.40 -7.92
CA ILE A 195 15.33 -0.87 -8.37
C ILE A 195 16.84 -0.83 -8.23
N GLU A 196 17.38 -1.80 -7.49
CA GLU A 196 18.81 -1.99 -7.36
C GLU A 196 19.13 -3.48 -7.53
N LYS A 197 20.09 -3.81 -8.40
CA LYS A 197 20.56 -5.19 -8.64
C LYS A 197 19.42 -6.20 -8.85
N ASP A 198 18.48 -5.87 -9.73
CA ASP A 198 17.31 -6.71 -10.06
C ASP A 198 16.39 -7.05 -8.86
N VAL A 199 16.31 -6.10 -7.92
CA VAL A 199 15.41 -6.15 -6.74
C VAL A 199 14.62 -4.85 -6.68
N ILE A 200 13.30 -4.95 -6.50
CA ILE A 200 12.47 -3.80 -6.12
C ILE A 200 12.64 -3.57 -4.62
N HIS A 201 12.93 -2.33 -4.23
CA HIS A 201 12.87 -1.84 -2.87
C HIS A 201 11.71 -0.85 -2.75
N LEU A 202 10.72 -1.19 -1.93
CA LEU A 202 9.64 -0.27 -1.56
C LEU A 202 10.06 0.50 -0.31
N PHE A 203 9.86 1.80 -0.31
CA PHE A 203 10.03 2.66 0.85
C PHE A 203 8.72 3.39 1.11
N TYR A 204 8.20 3.29 2.33
CA TYR A 204 6.94 3.91 2.68
C TYR A 204 6.88 4.27 4.16
N THR A 205 5.91 5.07 4.52
CA THR A 205 5.72 5.48 5.90
C THR A 205 4.79 4.51 6.64
N ARG A 206 5.22 4.05 7.79
CA ARG A 206 4.31 3.50 8.80
C ARG A 206 3.69 4.62 9.61
N HIS A 207 2.40 4.59 9.70
CA HIS A 207 1.63 5.46 10.57
C HIS A 207 0.94 4.65 11.66
N PHE A 208 1.03 5.14 12.88
CA PHE A 208 0.28 4.64 14.03
C PHE A 208 -0.12 5.80 14.92
N GLY A 209 -1.40 5.93 15.23
CA GLY A 209 -1.84 7.05 16.05
C GLY A 209 -3.26 6.91 16.53
N LYS A 210 -3.60 7.68 17.55
CA LYS A 210 -4.96 7.74 18.07
C LYS A 210 -5.92 8.38 17.08
N THR A 211 -7.14 7.88 17.05
CA THR A 211 -8.22 8.41 16.18
C THR A 211 -8.57 9.85 16.48
N ASP A 212 -8.46 10.28 17.74
CA ASP A 212 -8.64 11.65 18.20
C ASP A 212 -7.43 12.57 17.88
N ARG A 213 -6.36 12.02 17.28
CA ARG A 213 -5.11 12.70 16.94
C ARG A 213 -4.28 13.23 18.11
N SER A 214 -4.62 12.88 19.35
CA SER A 214 -3.86 13.31 20.53
C SER A 214 -2.45 12.77 20.59
N TRP A 215 -2.18 11.67 19.90
CA TRP A 215 -0.87 11.08 19.76
C TRP A 215 -0.73 10.42 18.38
N GLN A 216 0.38 10.69 17.70
CA GLN A 216 0.68 10.18 16.37
C GLN A 216 2.18 9.85 16.27
N ARG A 217 2.53 8.82 15.49
CA ARG A 217 3.89 8.49 15.13
C ARG A 217 4.00 8.06 13.67
N GLN A 218 5.05 8.53 13.01
CA GLN A 218 5.41 8.16 11.65
C GLN A 218 6.89 7.79 11.60
N TRP A 219 7.22 6.72 10.87
CA TRP A 219 8.58 6.27 10.60
C TRP A 219 8.67 5.63 9.24
N GLN A 220 9.86 5.58 8.65
CA GLN A 220 10.04 5.03 7.33
C GLN A 220 10.48 3.57 7.40
N VAL A 221 9.93 2.77 6.50
CA VAL A 221 10.17 1.34 6.41
C VAL A 221 10.46 0.91 4.99
N THR A 222 11.04 -0.28 4.83
CA THR A 222 11.34 -0.86 3.53
C THR A 222 10.91 -2.32 3.44
N LYS A 223 10.57 -2.74 2.23
CA LYS A 223 10.36 -4.14 1.82
C LYS A 223 11.03 -4.38 0.48
N GLN A 224 11.41 -5.62 0.20
CA GLN A 224 12.11 -5.99 -1.02
C GLN A 224 11.42 -7.13 -1.75
N SER A 225 11.53 -7.14 -3.08
CA SER A 225 11.06 -8.24 -3.91
C SER A 225 11.99 -8.50 -5.10
N LYS A 226 12.28 -9.78 -5.35
CA LYS A 226 13.03 -10.23 -6.52
C LYS A 226 12.14 -10.60 -7.71
N ASP A 227 10.89 -10.87 -7.47
CA ASP A 227 9.91 -11.26 -8.49
C ASP A 227 8.89 -10.16 -8.81
N GLY A 228 8.87 -9.09 -8.02
CA GLY A 228 7.94 -7.98 -8.16
C GLY A 228 6.57 -8.20 -7.51
N VAL A 229 6.34 -9.34 -6.87
CA VAL A 229 5.04 -9.72 -6.29
C VAL A 229 5.15 -10.09 -4.82
N HIS A 230 6.13 -10.92 -4.47
CA HIS A 230 6.32 -11.39 -3.10
C HIS A 230 7.35 -10.53 -2.40
N PHE A 231 6.90 -9.78 -1.41
CA PHE A 231 7.75 -8.85 -0.66
C PHE A 231 8.19 -9.48 0.67
N THR A 232 9.43 -9.17 1.07
CA THR A 232 10.01 -9.58 2.36
C THR A 232 9.20 -9.06 3.54
N HIS A 233 9.54 -9.53 4.75
CA HIS A 233 9.12 -8.83 5.96
C HIS A 233 9.62 -7.38 5.93
N GLU A 234 8.88 -6.52 6.61
CA GLU A 234 9.20 -5.10 6.73
C GLU A 234 10.41 -4.87 7.63
N GLU A 235 11.28 -3.98 7.21
CA GLU A 235 12.42 -3.51 8.00
C GLU A 235 12.32 -2.00 8.21
N CYS A 236 12.77 -1.52 9.38
CA CYS A 236 12.83 -0.08 9.65
C CYS A 236 13.99 0.56 8.90
N ALA A 237 13.71 1.57 8.08
CA ALA A 237 14.72 2.35 7.37
C ALA A 237 15.13 3.60 8.17
N VAL A 238 14.15 4.40 8.62
CA VAL A 238 14.40 5.59 9.44
C VAL A 238 13.44 5.59 10.63
N TRP A 239 14.02 5.49 11.82
CA TRP A 239 13.30 5.56 13.09
C TRP A 239 13.52 6.92 13.77
N GLY A 240 12.42 7.54 14.18
CA GLY A 240 12.47 8.86 14.82
C GLY A 240 12.60 10.01 13.82
N THR A 241 12.55 11.22 14.35
CA THR A 241 12.59 12.46 13.58
C THR A 241 13.77 13.32 14.03
N PRO A 242 14.33 14.17 13.16
CA PRO A 242 15.31 15.16 13.56
C PRO A 242 14.73 16.18 14.56
N GLU A 243 15.59 16.96 15.19
CA GLU A 243 15.19 18.03 16.10
C GLU A 243 14.27 19.05 15.40
N GLY A 244 13.22 19.49 16.10
CA GLY A 244 12.23 20.45 15.59
C GLY A 244 11.18 19.86 14.66
N VAL A 245 11.36 18.62 14.21
CA VAL A 245 10.39 17.93 13.34
C VAL A 245 9.21 17.44 14.16
N THR A 246 8.01 17.76 13.70
CA THR A 246 6.77 17.30 14.32
C THR A 246 6.53 15.81 14.03
N TRP A 247 5.36 15.28 14.40
CA TRP A 247 4.99 13.93 14.01
C TRP A 247 4.64 13.78 12.51
N HIS A 248 4.47 14.89 11.78
CA HIS A 248 4.35 14.91 10.33
C HIS A 248 5.71 14.68 9.68
N PHE A 249 5.94 13.43 9.27
CA PHE A 249 7.23 12.97 8.74
C PHE A 249 7.00 11.74 7.85
N ARG A 250 6.66 11.95 6.55
CA ARG A 250 6.10 10.91 5.68
C ARG A 250 6.44 11.03 4.21
N ASP A 251 5.97 10.05 3.45
CA ASP A 251 5.97 9.96 1.99
C ASP A 251 7.38 9.94 1.40
N PRO A 252 8.23 8.96 1.76
CA PRO A 252 9.61 8.94 1.33
C PRO A 252 9.73 8.71 -0.18
N LYS A 253 10.36 9.64 -0.87
CA LYS A 253 10.84 9.51 -2.24
C LYS A 253 12.32 9.15 -2.21
N VAL A 254 12.66 7.96 -2.71
CA VAL A 254 14.07 7.54 -2.84
C VAL A 254 14.53 7.78 -4.27
N VAL A 255 15.69 8.38 -4.43
CA VAL A 255 16.32 8.69 -5.71
C VAL A 255 17.84 8.54 -5.58
N GLN A 256 18.49 8.06 -6.64
CA GLN A 256 19.94 8.05 -6.70
C GLN A 256 20.44 9.38 -7.24
N ILE A 257 21.36 10.01 -6.51
CA ILE A 257 22.05 11.23 -6.90
C ILE A 257 23.54 10.94 -6.83
N GLU A 258 24.21 11.03 -7.96
CA GLU A 258 25.61 10.59 -8.08
C GLU A 258 25.77 9.12 -7.60
N ASP A 259 26.65 8.88 -6.66
CA ASP A 259 26.94 7.54 -6.13
C ASP A 259 26.13 7.21 -4.86
N LYS A 260 25.21 8.09 -4.42
CA LYS A 260 24.45 7.91 -3.19
C LYS A 260 22.94 7.81 -3.41
N TRP A 261 22.31 7.00 -2.60
CA TRP A 261 20.87 7.00 -2.45
C TRP A 261 20.44 8.16 -1.55
N ASN A 262 19.43 8.88 -1.97
CA ASN A 262 18.83 9.98 -1.21
C ASN A 262 17.36 9.65 -0.94
N MET A 263 16.95 9.72 0.32
CA MET A 263 15.55 9.63 0.72
C MET A 263 15.05 11.02 1.08
N ILE A 264 14.07 11.49 0.32
CA ILE A 264 13.43 12.79 0.46
C ILE A 264 12.10 12.57 1.18
N ILE A 265 11.93 13.17 2.35
CA ILE A 265 10.76 12.96 3.22
C ILE A 265 10.08 14.30 3.45
N ALA A 266 8.77 14.35 3.28
CA ALA A 266 8.00 15.56 3.57
C ALA A 266 7.48 15.58 5.02
N GLY A 267 7.19 16.78 5.51
CA GLY A 267 6.62 16.94 6.84
C GLY A 267 6.55 18.38 7.31
N SER A 268 6.83 18.59 8.60
CA SER A 268 6.80 19.90 9.25
C SER A 268 7.92 20.02 10.26
N CYS A 269 8.62 21.16 10.25
CA CYS A 269 9.67 21.51 11.20
C CYS A 269 9.37 22.87 11.80
N TYR A 270 9.32 22.96 13.14
CA TYR A 270 8.91 24.17 13.87
C TYR A 270 7.62 24.79 13.30
N ASP A 271 6.60 23.94 13.07
CA ASP A 271 5.29 24.27 12.52
C ASP A 271 5.33 24.91 11.10
N ARG A 272 6.39 24.68 10.34
CA ARG A 272 6.54 25.08 8.95
C ARG A 272 6.74 23.86 8.05
N PRO A 273 6.18 23.85 6.84
CA PRO A 273 6.42 22.76 5.90
C PRO A 273 7.91 22.63 5.59
N ALA A 274 8.38 21.40 5.58
CA ALA A 274 9.77 21.10 5.25
C ALA A 274 9.89 19.78 4.51
N VAL A 275 10.92 19.72 3.67
CA VAL A 275 11.34 18.52 2.95
C VAL A 275 12.73 18.16 3.45
N PHE A 276 12.84 16.97 4.04
CA PHE A 276 14.06 16.46 4.68
C PHE A 276 14.81 15.54 3.75
N ARG A 277 16.12 15.49 3.91
CA ARG A 277 17.00 14.62 3.14
C ARG A 277 17.80 13.68 4.05
N TYR A 278 17.83 12.40 3.66
CA TYR A 278 18.69 11.38 4.23
C TYR A 278 19.52 10.76 3.12
N GLU A 279 20.73 10.34 3.43
CA GLU A 279 21.66 9.67 2.52
C GLU A 279 21.95 8.24 2.95
N SER A 280 22.19 7.36 1.97
CA SER A 280 22.58 5.98 2.17
C SER A 280 23.53 5.51 1.05
N ASP A 281 24.47 4.65 1.39
CA ASP A 281 25.32 3.96 0.43
C ASP A 281 24.76 2.57 0.03
N ASP A 282 23.80 2.02 0.82
CA ASP A 282 23.39 0.62 0.74
C ASP A 282 21.86 0.38 0.77
N LEU A 283 21.04 1.44 0.74
CA LEU A 283 19.58 1.43 0.91
C LEU A 283 19.09 0.89 2.29
N LYS A 284 20.00 0.66 3.23
CA LYS A 284 19.69 0.11 4.56
C LYS A 284 19.99 1.09 5.68
N SER A 285 21.18 1.67 5.64
CA SER A 285 21.69 2.58 6.64
C SER A 285 21.50 4.03 6.19
N TRP A 286 20.60 4.76 6.84
CA TRP A 286 20.25 6.12 6.45
C TRP A 286 20.78 7.14 7.45
N LYS A 287 21.44 8.19 6.95
CA LYS A 287 21.95 9.31 7.75
C LYS A 287 21.21 10.58 7.39
N TYR A 288 20.75 11.30 8.40
CA TYR A 288 20.18 12.62 8.19
C TYR A 288 21.21 13.58 7.58
N ALA A 289 20.86 14.21 6.49
CA ALA A 289 21.74 15.08 5.70
C ALA A 289 21.25 16.56 5.67
N GLY A 290 20.11 16.85 6.29
CA GLY A 290 19.60 18.21 6.42
C GLY A 290 18.20 18.41 5.85
N ILE A 291 17.78 19.69 5.78
CA ILE A 291 16.56 20.12 5.12
C ILE A 291 16.90 20.44 3.67
N LEU A 292 16.26 19.74 2.72
CA LEU A 292 16.39 20.02 1.29
C LEU A 292 15.68 21.31 0.90
N TYR A 293 14.47 21.52 1.45
CA TYR A 293 13.65 22.70 1.19
C TYR A 293 12.76 23.02 2.38
N GLY A 294 12.66 24.29 2.72
CA GLY A 294 11.76 24.82 3.76
C GLY A 294 10.85 25.89 3.19
N GLU A 295 9.54 25.70 3.31
CA GLU A 295 8.55 26.65 2.85
C GLU A 295 8.37 27.78 3.88
N THR A 296 8.32 29.01 3.40
CA THR A 296 8.20 30.20 4.25
C THR A 296 6.83 30.87 4.20
N ASP A 297 5.99 30.49 3.23
CA ASP A 297 4.62 31.02 3.14
C ASP A 297 3.79 30.58 4.35
N PRO A 298 3.29 31.52 5.16
CA PRO A 298 2.58 31.20 6.40
C PRO A 298 1.21 30.52 6.18
N GLN A 299 0.70 30.50 4.96
CA GLN A 299 -0.55 29.81 4.66
C GLN A 299 -0.40 28.28 4.74
N TYR A 300 0.82 27.77 4.58
CA TYR A 300 1.08 26.32 4.59
C TYR A 300 1.58 25.86 5.95
N GLY A 301 1.07 24.69 6.38
CA GLY A 301 1.45 24.09 7.66
C GLY A 301 2.25 22.78 7.53
N ILE A 302 1.99 22.00 6.48
CA ILE A 302 2.57 20.67 6.32
C ILE A 302 2.89 20.43 4.84
N ALA A 303 4.03 19.78 4.57
CA ALA A 303 4.37 19.22 3.28
C ALA A 303 4.01 17.73 3.22
N GLU A 304 3.55 17.24 2.07
CA GLU A 304 3.24 15.85 1.74
C GLU A 304 3.77 15.48 0.35
N CYS A 305 3.94 14.19 0.09
CA CYS A 305 4.17 13.58 -1.23
C CYS A 305 5.28 14.29 -2.03
N PRO A 306 6.51 14.41 -1.52
CA PRO A 306 7.59 15.04 -2.27
C PRO A 306 7.99 14.15 -3.44
N ASP A 307 8.19 14.75 -4.61
CA ASP A 307 8.84 14.10 -5.75
C ASP A 307 10.06 14.91 -6.16
N PHE A 308 11.23 14.27 -6.22
CA PHE A 308 12.49 14.90 -6.51
C PHE A 308 13.24 14.16 -7.60
N PHE A 309 13.50 14.82 -8.73
CA PHE A 309 14.10 14.18 -9.89
C PHE A 309 14.81 15.18 -10.80
N TYR A 310 15.70 14.65 -11.66
CA TYR A 310 16.38 15.43 -12.67
C TYR A 310 15.69 15.30 -14.02
N LEU A 311 15.38 16.42 -14.65
CA LEU A 311 14.71 16.48 -15.95
C LEU A 311 15.35 17.59 -16.83
N ASP A 312 15.80 17.22 -18.00
CA ASP A 312 16.29 18.14 -19.05
C ASP A 312 17.27 19.22 -18.56
N GLY A 313 18.23 18.85 -17.72
CA GLY A 313 19.28 19.75 -17.26
C GLY A 313 18.96 20.50 -15.98
N THR A 314 17.80 20.28 -15.36
CA THR A 314 17.41 20.91 -14.09
C THR A 314 16.85 19.91 -13.09
N TRP A 315 16.98 20.22 -11.81
CA TRP A 315 16.31 19.49 -10.75
C TRP A 315 14.90 20.03 -10.55
N VAL A 316 13.97 19.13 -10.34
CA VAL A 316 12.56 19.44 -10.07
C VAL A 316 12.19 18.85 -8.71
N LEU A 317 11.60 19.68 -7.86
CA LEU A 317 10.96 19.29 -6.62
C LEU A 317 9.46 19.59 -6.71
N ILE A 318 8.62 18.57 -6.56
CA ILE A 318 7.16 18.73 -6.46
C ILE A 318 6.76 18.43 -5.02
N VAL A 319 5.90 19.25 -4.44
CA VAL A 319 5.41 19.08 -3.06
C VAL A 319 3.93 19.44 -3.00
N SER A 320 3.16 18.64 -2.28
CA SER A 320 1.79 18.97 -1.89
C SER A 320 1.78 19.66 -0.52
N TYR A 321 1.02 20.76 -0.39
CA TYR A 321 0.93 21.50 0.87
C TYR A 321 -0.49 21.41 1.46
N ILE A 322 -0.54 21.19 2.77
CA ILE A 322 -1.75 21.33 3.58
C ILE A 322 -1.70 22.71 4.24
N TYR A 323 -2.83 23.44 4.20
CA TYR A 323 -2.94 24.75 4.81
C TYR A 323 -2.87 24.72 6.34
N ALA A 324 -2.23 25.75 6.92
CA ALA A 324 -2.03 25.87 8.36
C ALA A 324 -3.33 26.08 9.15
N ASP A 325 -4.34 26.70 8.52
CA ASP A 325 -5.66 26.94 9.12
C ASP A 325 -6.57 25.70 9.14
N GLY A 326 -6.09 24.56 8.59
CA GLY A 326 -6.83 23.29 8.58
C GLY A 326 -8.04 23.25 7.67
N ARG A 327 -8.23 24.27 6.78
CA ARG A 327 -9.31 24.23 5.78
C ARG A 327 -9.17 23.00 4.90
N LYS A 328 -10.30 22.37 4.61
CA LYS A 328 -10.35 21.07 3.90
C LYS A 328 -10.39 21.21 2.38
N ASP A 329 -10.69 22.36 1.88
CA ASP A 329 -11.09 22.60 0.48
C ASP A 329 -9.93 22.98 -0.43
N GLY A 330 -8.71 22.90 0.00
CA GLY A 330 -7.57 23.21 -0.83
C GLY A 330 -6.30 22.53 -0.37
N ARG A 331 -5.66 21.88 -1.31
CA ARG A 331 -4.26 21.48 -1.23
C ARG A 331 -3.60 22.01 -2.45
N ASP A 332 -2.50 22.72 -2.27
CA ASP A 332 -1.70 23.17 -3.39
C ASP A 332 -0.65 22.10 -3.73
N VAL A 333 -0.51 21.81 -5.00
CA VAL A 333 0.65 21.09 -5.52
C VAL A 333 1.54 22.11 -6.20
N VAL A 334 2.72 22.31 -5.63
CA VAL A 334 3.68 23.31 -6.09
C VAL A 334 4.93 22.58 -6.60
N TRP A 335 5.53 23.12 -7.64
CA TRP A 335 6.78 22.63 -8.18
C TRP A 335 7.84 23.72 -8.20
N TYR A 336 9.07 23.32 -7.94
CA TYR A 336 10.26 24.16 -7.93
C TYR A 336 11.27 23.60 -8.92
N THR A 337 12.01 24.46 -9.58
CA THR A 337 13.14 24.07 -10.42
C THR A 337 14.41 24.78 -9.97
N GLY A 338 15.54 24.12 -10.13
CA GLY A 338 16.82 24.71 -9.74
C GLY A 338 18.01 23.82 -10.02
N THR A 339 19.12 24.24 -9.45
CA THR A 339 20.34 23.44 -9.40
C THR A 339 20.48 22.77 -8.04
N TYR A 340 20.95 21.54 -8.04
CA TYR A 340 21.31 20.83 -6.82
C TYR A 340 22.80 20.53 -6.85
N LYS A 341 23.53 20.96 -5.84
CA LYS A 341 24.97 20.80 -5.75
C LYS A 341 25.38 20.72 -4.28
N ASP A 342 26.21 19.72 -3.98
CA ASP A 342 26.78 19.50 -2.64
C ASP A 342 25.72 19.32 -1.52
N GLY A 343 24.51 18.90 -1.87
CA GLY A 343 23.40 18.68 -0.94
C GLY A 343 22.58 19.91 -0.67
#